data_3e55c826cb0f19a92790ac40f0de0e53
#
_entry.id   3e55c826cb0f19a92790ac40f0de0e53
#
_cell.length_a   1.000
_cell.length_b   1.000
_cell.length_c   1.000
_cell.angle_alpha   90.00
_cell.angle_beta   90.00
_cell.angle_gamma   90.00
#
_symmetry.space_group_name_H-M   'P 1'
#
loop_
_entity.id
_entity.type
_entity.pdbx_description
1 polymer ?
#
loop_
_entity_poly.entity_id
_entity_poly.type
_entity_poly.pdbx_seq_one_letter_code
_entity_poly.pdbx_strand_id
1 'polypeptide(L)'
;MKLRKYTILTLFLFLFGALYLNGCASSRPEPATPYDGTDYIRESELLPYDLADYETIPTNPNGSLSVPTYITRLDDQYFIVDCYHNQVIYHDNLTDPLYLWKVMTNDLSMGHTIASDGNVYLIDDTENNRILIMEKMQNSSGEIVYVPTQEFTGIGNRPHYIIYDDYTDTFYAWSSQSGEMFLFRHTNDSTRMYLTKVLSIPELDGVYVRSFTILDDRIYFVSGNSNIIEADLYTFEVLNRYPVPDAIAGMIQLEKIQNYYYITVSTDLTGNQDFATLIRVKNLKDLAKGNYEDVYANFLGGGTPYSLTRIDDRYYLTEHRLPGHSIWSFRVENDEITDVEAVY
;
A
#
# COMPACT_ATOMS: atom_id res chain seq x y z
N MET A 1 -6.93 29.98 -66.20
CA MET A 1 -7.76 30.30 -65.01
C MET A 1 -8.17 29.00 -64.29
N LYS A 2 -7.20 28.25 -63.75
CA LYS A 2 -7.42 27.00 -63.02
C LYS A 2 -6.41 26.69 -61.92
N LEU A 3 -6.01 27.70 -61.12
CA LEU A 3 -4.99 27.54 -60.06
C LEU A 3 -5.38 28.20 -58.71
N ARG A 4 -6.67 28.39 -58.42
CA ARG A 4 -7.11 29.04 -57.15
C ARG A 4 -8.05 28.19 -56.29
N LYS A 5 -8.32 26.90 -56.63
CA LYS A 5 -9.24 26.07 -55.86
C LYS A 5 -8.58 25.03 -54.96
N TYR A 6 -7.25 24.86 -55.03
CA TYR A 6 -6.58 23.81 -54.20
C TYR A 6 -5.88 24.36 -52.96
N THR A 7 -5.67 25.67 -52.86
CA THR A 7 -4.98 26.26 -51.69
C THR A 7 -5.89 26.47 -50.48
N ILE A 8 -7.22 26.49 -50.66
CA ILE A 8 -8.16 26.67 -49.55
C ILE A 8 -8.51 25.30 -48.85
N LEU A 9 -8.44 24.22 -49.61
CA LEU A 9 -8.78 22.89 -49.07
C LEU A 9 -7.64 22.31 -48.17
N THR A 10 -6.38 22.69 -48.50
CA THR A 10 -5.22 22.25 -47.71
C THR A 10 -5.09 23.02 -46.38
N LEU A 11 -5.57 24.28 -46.35
CA LEU A 11 -5.53 25.06 -45.11
C LEU A 11 -6.62 24.63 -44.11
N PHE A 12 -7.76 24.11 -44.58
CA PHE A 12 -8.81 23.57 -43.69
C PHE A 12 -8.45 22.21 -43.10
N LEU A 13 -7.68 21.38 -43.80
CA LEU A 13 -7.22 20.08 -43.28
C LEU A 13 -6.12 20.22 -42.21
N PHE A 14 -5.29 21.31 -42.26
CA PHE A 14 -4.30 21.60 -41.21
C PHE A 14 -4.92 22.24 -39.95
N LEU A 15 -6.06 22.94 -40.06
CA LEU A 15 -6.78 23.50 -38.92
C LEU A 15 -7.62 22.48 -38.19
N PHE A 16 -8.10 21.43 -38.84
CA PHE A 16 -8.81 20.32 -38.19
C PHE A 16 -7.83 19.27 -37.58
N GLY A 17 -6.63 19.13 -38.13
CA GLY A 17 -5.58 18.27 -37.58
C GLY A 17 -4.95 18.82 -36.31
N ALA A 18 -4.92 20.13 -36.10
CA ALA A 18 -4.40 20.76 -34.90
C ALA A 18 -5.39 20.77 -33.69
N LEU A 19 -6.69 20.51 -33.97
CA LEU A 19 -7.71 20.45 -32.92
C LEU A 19 -7.93 19.02 -32.36
N TYR A 20 -7.31 17.99 -32.96
CA TYR A 20 -7.40 16.60 -32.48
C TYR A 20 -6.16 16.12 -31.73
N LEU A 21 -5.11 16.94 -31.57
CA LEU A 21 -3.91 16.59 -30.81
C LEU A 21 -3.87 17.19 -29.39
N ASN A 22 -4.97 17.83 -28.96
CA ASN A 22 -5.15 18.25 -27.55
C ASN A 22 -6.08 17.31 -26.78
N GLY A 23 -6.01 16.02 -27.06
CA GLY A 23 -6.73 14.99 -26.34
C GLY A 23 -5.80 14.18 -25.45
N CYS A 24 -5.98 14.32 -24.14
CA CYS A 24 -5.35 13.54 -23.06
C CYS A 24 -3.86 13.87 -22.79
N ALA A 25 -3.57 15.11 -22.46
CA ALA A 25 -2.63 15.32 -21.35
C ALA A 25 -3.32 14.76 -20.11
N SER A 26 -2.74 13.77 -19.43
CA SER A 26 -3.21 13.31 -18.16
C SER A 26 -3.40 14.53 -17.26
N SER A 27 -4.57 14.72 -16.73
CA SER A 27 -4.91 15.86 -15.88
C SER A 27 -4.44 15.62 -14.44
N ARG A 28 -3.31 14.96 -14.27
CA ARG A 28 -2.71 14.86 -12.95
C ARG A 28 -2.35 16.27 -12.50
N PRO A 29 -2.80 16.76 -11.36
CA PRO A 29 -2.42 18.05 -10.82
C PRO A 29 -0.90 18.19 -10.80
N GLU A 30 -0.40 19.42 -10.68
CA GLU A 30 1.03 19.63 -10.43
C GLU A 30 1.43 18.89 -9.14
N PRO A 31 2.70 18.43 -9.02
CA PRO A 31 3.20 17.84 -7.80
C PRO A 31 2.88 18.72 -6.58
N ALA A 32 2.62 18.08 -5.43
CA ALA A 32 2.31 18.81 -4.22
C ALA A 32 3.41 19.83 -3.89
N THR A 33 2.97 21.00 -3.43
CA THR A 33 3.92 21.97 -2.89
C THR A 33 4.47 21.47 -1.56
N PRO A 34 5.73 21.78 -1.21
CA PRO A 34 6.26 21.46 0.10
C PRO A 34 5.34 21.94 1.22
N TYR A 35 5.17 21.10 2.25
CA TYR A 35 4.36 21.46 3.41
C TYR A 35 5.12 22.45 4.29
N ASP A 36 4.50 23.58 4.69
CA ASP A 36 5.11 24.63 5.49
C ASP A 36 4.72 24.58 6.99
N GLY A 37 3.90 23.62 7.38
CA GLY A 37 3.46 23.43 8.76
C GLY A 37 2.35 24.36 9.22
N THR A 38 1.78 25.20 8.35
CA THR A 38 0.80 26.22 8.74
C THR A 38 -0.66 25.78 8.62
N ASP A 39 -0.91 24.71 7.85
CA ASP A 39 -2.27 24.22 7.59
C ASP A 39 -2.40 22.74 8.02
N TYR A 40 -2.51 22.50 9.31
CA TYR A 40 -2.64 21.17 9.89
C TYR A 40 -3.83 21.08 10.85
N ILE A 41 -4.35 19.84 11.04
CA ILE A 41 -5.45 19.56 11.98
C ILE A 41 -4.88 19.27 13.37
N ARG A 42 -3.81 18.46 13.43
CA ARG A 42 -3.22 17.99 14.69
C ARG A 42 -1.73 17.74 14.54
N GLU A 43 -0.97 18.11 15.54
CA GLU A 43 0.41 17.67 15.72
C GLU A 43 0.48 16.25 16.32
N SER A 44 1.60 15.60 16.11
CA SER A 44 1.96 14.34 16.80
C SER A 44 2.20 14.57 18.29
N GLU A 45 2.01 13.53 19.06
CA GLU A 45 2.54 13.44 20.41
C GLU A 45 4.02 13.04 20.31
N LEU A 46 4.93 13.81 20.96
CA LEU A 46 6.35 13.52 20.94
C LEU A 46 6.66 12.43 21.96
N LEU A 47 7.45 11.44 21.54
CA LEU A 47 7.93 10.36 22.40
C LEU A 47 9.35 10.69 22.84
N PRO A 48 9.64 10.68 24.15
CA PRO A 48 11.01 10.83 24.65
C PRO A 48 11.82 9.57 24.35
N TYR A 49 13.07 9.74 23.93
CA TYR A 49 13.99 8.63 23.73
C TYR A 49 15.39 8.98 24.25
N ASP A 50 16.18 7.95 24.59
CA ASP A 50 17.61 8.04 24.84
C ASP A 50 18.32 7.08 23.89
N LEU A 51 19.24 7.58 23.07
CA LEU A 51 20.02 6.73 22.13
C LEU A 51 20.83 5.67 22.86
N ALA A 52 21.15 5.85 24.15
CA ALA A 52 21.81 4.84 24.95
C ALA A 52 21.01 3.53 25.09
N ASP A 53 19.68 3.60 24.95
CA ASP A 53 18.81 2.42 24.97
C ASP A 53 18.93 1.57 23.69
N TYR A 54 19.55 2.13 22.63
CA TYR A 54 19.68 1.52 21.31
C TYR A 54 21.12 1.06 20.99
N GLU A 55 21.99 0.98 21.99
CA GLU A 55 23.36 0.46 21.81
C GLU A 55 23.40 -1.04 21.49
N THR A 56 22.33 -1.76 21.82
CA THR A 56 22.15 -3.17 21.45
C THR A 56 20.83 -3.33 20.74
N ILE A 57 20.88 -3.70 19.46
CA ILE A 57 19.66 -3.93 18.67
C ILE A 57 19.22 -5.38 18.89
N PRO A 58 17.98 -5.62 19.35
CA PRO A 58 17.50 -6.97 19.53
C PRO A 58 17.35 -7.69 18.20
N THR A 59 17.77 -8.96 18.14
CA THR A 59 17.50 -9.82 17.00
C THR A 59 16.12 -10.47 17.14
N ASN A 60 15.54 -10.85 15.99
CA ASN A 60 14.25 -11.52 15.97
C ASN A 60 14.30 -12.83 16.76
N PRO A 61 13.51 -13.00 17.83
CA PRO A 61 13.49 -14.20 18.62
C PRO A 61 12.77 -15.38 17.95
N ASN A 62 12.07 -15.13 16.85
CA ASN A 62 11.18 -16.08 16.21
C ASN A 62 11.87 -16.80 15.05
N GLY A 63 11.76 -18.12 14.99
CA GLY A 63 12.32 -18.93 13.91
C GLY A 63 11.43 -19.02 12.67
N SER A 64 10.19 -18.51 12.74
CA SER A 64 9.21 -18.44 11.66
C SER A 64 8.39 -17.17 11.76
N LEU A 65 7.81 -16.74 10.65
CA LEU A 65 6.84 -15.64 10.63
C LEU A 65 5.46 -16.10 11.10
N SER A 66 4.70 -15.19 11.70
CA SER A 66 3.33 -15.45 12.12
C SER A 66 2.38 -14.39 11.55
N VAL A 67 1.77 -14.72 10.41
CA VAL A 67 0.92 -13.82 9.63
C VAL A 67 1.70 -12.59 9.17
N PRO A 68 2.73 -12.75 8.32
CA PRO A 68 3.36 -11.59 7.70
C PRO A 68 2.34 -10.89 6.80
N THR A 69 2.07 -9.63 7.08
CA THR A 69 1.08 -8.85 6.35
C THR A 69 1.70 -7.96 5.28
N TYR A 70 2.97 -7.65 5.42
CA TYR A 70 3.64 -6.76 4.47
C TYR A 70 5.14 -7.04 4.41
N ILE A 71 5.71 -6.94 3.22
CA ILE A 71 7.15 -6.91 2.99
C ILE A 71 7.47 -5.75 2.06
N THR A 72 8.51 -4.98 2.35
CA THR A 72 8.97 -3.90 1.50
C THR A 72 10.47 -3.72 1.60
N ARG A 73 11.05 -2.94 0.70
CA ARG A 73 12.43 -2.45 0.78
C ARG A 73 12.41 -0.94 0.83
N LEU A 74 12.93 -0.40 1.90
CA LEU A 74 13.05 1.04 2.13
C LEU A 74 14.53 1.35 2.33
N ASP A 75 15.04 2.29 1.56
CA ASP A 75 16.48 2.48 1.41
C ASP A 75 17.17 1.16 0.96
N ASP A 76 18.17 0.70 1.70
CA ASP A 76 18.91 -0.52 1.42
C ASP A 76 18.50 -1.69 2.33
N GLN A 77 17.37 -1.60 3.04
CA GLN A 77 16.93 -2.61 3.99
C GLN A 77 15.53 -3.15 3.65
N TYR A 78 15.36 -4.46 3.84
CA TYR A 78 14.07 -5.13 3.78
C TYR A 78 13.38 -5.01 5.13
N PHE A 79 12.07 -4.82 5.11
CA PHE A 79 11.20 -4.78 6.29
C PHE A 79 10.08 -5.79 6.13
N ILE A 80 9.80 -6.54 7.18
CA ILE A 80 8.66 -7.44 7.26
C ILE A 80 7.80 -7.02 8.45
N VAL A 81 6.52 -6.78 8.21
CA VAL A 81 5.52 -6.62 9.27
C VAL A 81 4.99 -8.00 9.62
N ASP A 82 5.42 -8.50 10.77
CA ASP A 82 5.05 -9.82 11.29
C ASP A 82 3.93 -9.67 12.32
N CYS A 83 2.71 -9.53 11.80
CA CYS A 83 1.55 -9.00 12.50
C CYS A 83 1.22 -9.75 13.81
N TYR A 84 1.19 -11.08 13.81
CA TYR A 84 0.83 -11.85 15.01
C TYR A 84 1.98 -12.01 16.01
N HIS A 85 3.20 -11.65 15.62
CA HIS A 85 4.28 -11.44 16.58
C HIS A 85 4.35 -9.99 17.07
N ASN A 86 3.42 -9.12 16.61
CA ASN A 86 3.34 -7.70 16.99
C ASN A 86 4.66 -6.95 16.77
N GLN A 87 5.33 -7.19 15.64
CA GLN A 87 6.65 -6.63 15.39
C GLN A 87 6.84 -6.23 13.93
N VAL A 88 7.77 -5.29 13.73
CA VAL A 88 8.43 -5.06 12.45
C VAL A 88 9.87 -5.47 12.58
N ILE A 89 10.35 -6.30 11.67
CA ILE A 89 11.74 -6.74 11.59
C ILE A 89 12.38 -6.23 10.31
N TYR A 90 13.71 -6.07 10.33
CA TYR A 90 14.47 -5.56 9.19
C TYR A 90 15.82 -6.25 9.02
N HIS A 91 16.30 -6.30 7.77
CA HIS A 91 17.61 -6.83 7.40
C HIS A 91 18.05 -6.29 6.04
N ASP A 92 19.34 -6.24 5.77
CA ASP A 92 19.90 -5.83 4.47
C ASP A 92 19.92 -6.96 3.42
N ASN A 93 19.79 -8.20 3.85
CA ASN A 93 19.78 -9.38 3.00
C ASN A 93 18.51 -10.23 3.21
N LEU A 94 17.65 -10.28 2.20
CA LEU A 94 16.39 -11.00 2.25
C LEU A 94 16.53 -12.51 2.44
N THR A 95 17.67 -13.11 2.02
CA THR A 95 17.85 -14.56 2.07
C THR A 95 18.45 -15.08 3.37
N ASP A 96 18.78 -14.16 4.30
CA ASP A 96 19.34 -14.56 5.58
C ASP A 96 18.27 -15.12 6.53
N PRO A 97 18.63 -16.13 7.36
CA PRO A 97 17.69 -16.71 8.31
C PRO A 97 17.03 -15.69 9.23
N LEU A 98 15.74 -15.87 9.53
CA LEU A 98 14.94 -14.92 10.34
C LEU A 98 15.55 -14.56 11.69
N TYR A 99 16.31 -15.44 12.33
CA TYR A 99 16.96 -15.15 13.60
C TYR A 99 18.13 -14.15 13.51
N LEU A 100 18.59 -13.81 12.29
CA LEU A 100 19.58 -12.75 12.05
C LEU A 100 18.92 -11.39 11.80
N TRP A 101 17.62 -11.37 11.53
CA TRP A 101 16.87 -10.13 11.36
C TRP A 101 16.82 -9.35 12.68
N LYS A 102 16.89 -8.05 12.59
CA LYS A 102 16.79 -7.14 13.72
C LYS A 102 15.34 -6.74 13.95
N VAL A 103 14.99 -6.47 15.20
CA VAL A 103 13.68 -5.93 15.54
C VAL A 103 13.74 -4.41 15.44
N MET A 104 12.92 -3.84 14.56
CA MET A 104 12.72 -2.40 14.47
C MET A 104 11.85 -1.89 15.62
N THR A 105 10.73 -2.55 15.85
CA THR A 105 9.83 -2.34 16.99
C THR A 105 9.01 -3.59 17.26
N ASN A 106 8.68 -3.79 18.52
CA ASN A 106 7.69 -4.77 19.01
C ASN A 106 6.65 -4.12 19.93
N ASP A 107 6.57 -2.80 19.91
CA ASP A 107 5.54 -2.01 20.60
C ASP A 107 4.35 -1.75 19.65
N LEU A 108 3.74 -2.83 19.19
CA LEU A 108 2.59 -2.81 18.30
C LEU A 108 1.52 -3.79 18.80
N SER A 109 0.29 -3.56 18.36
CA SER A 109 -0.79 -4.53 18.48
C SER A 109 -1.46 -4.71 17.12
N MET A 110 -1.11 -5.81 16.43
CA MET A 110 -1.64 -6.18 15.12
C MET A 110 -1.32 -5.13 14.03
N GLY A 111 -0.06 -4.65 13.95
CA GLY A 111 0.38 -3.80 12.84
C GLY A 111 0.34 -4.55 11.50
N HIS A 112 0.02 -3.86 10.41
CA HIS A 112 -0.16 -4.47 9.09
C HIS A 112 0.78 -3.91 8.03
N THR A 113 1.15 -2.63 8.08
CA THR A 113 1.98 -1.98 7.07
C THR A 113 3.01 -1.03 7.65
N ILE A 114 4.02 -0.74 6.85
CA ILE A 114 5.02 0.29 7.08
C ILE A 114 5.23 1.07 5.79
N ALA A 115 5.30 2.39 5.89
CA ALA A 115 5.61 3.28 4.78
C ALA A 115 6.70 4.28 5.17
N SER A 116 7.49 4.74 4.20
CA SER A 116 8.53 5.75 4.43
C SER A 116 8.70 6.64 3.19
N ASP A 117 9.08 7.87 3.43
CA ASP A 117 9.55 8.83 2.41
C ASP A 117 11.09 8.93 2.38
N GLY A 118 11.78 8.08 3.15
CA GLY A 118 13.24 8.11 3.35
C GLY A 118 13.70 8.90 4.56
N ASN A 119 12.84 9.73 5.18
CA ASN A 119 13.15 10.51 6.39
C ASN A 119 12.50 9.92 7.63
N VAL A 120 11.25 9.54 7.52
CA VAL A 120 10.45 8.96 8.60
C VAL A 120 9.79 7.66 8.16
N TYR A 121 9.43 6.84 9.12
CA TYR A 121 8.74 5.57 8.91
C TYR A 121 7.43 5.60 9.70
N LEU A 122 6.31 5.43 9.03
CA LEU A 122 4.99 5.35 9.63
C LEU A 122 4.53 3.89 9.68
N ILE A 123 4.05 3.45 10.84
CA ILE A 123 3.55 2.10 11.07
C ILE A 123 2.15 2.21 11.63
N ASP A 124 1.19 1.48 11.06
CA ASP A 124 -0.13 1.34 11.66
C ASP A 124 -0.07 0.38 12.87
N ASP A 125 -0.70 0.80 13.94
CA ASP A 125 -0.88 0.03 15.16
C ASP A 125 -2.39 -0.18 15.38
N THR A 126 -2.90 -1.18 14.67
CA THR A 126 -4.32 -1.35 14.37
C THR A 126 -5.21 -1.43 15.59
N GLU A 127 -4.90 -2.29 16.58
CA GLU A 127 -5.76 -2.48 17.76
C GLU A 127 -5.64 -1.34 18.76
N ASN A 128 -4.56 -0.54 18.68
CA ASN A 128 -4.37 0.63 19.52
C ASN A 128 -4.94 1.92 18.88
N ASN A 129 -5.48 1.86 17.65
CA ASN A 129 -5.93 3.04 16.89
C ASN A 129 -4.83 4.12 16.83
N ARG A 130 -3.60 3.69 16.55
CA ARG A 130 -2.40 4.53 16.61
C ARG A 130 -1.62 4.48 15.29
N ILE A 131 -0.97 5.59 14.94
CA ILE A 131 0.12 5.62 13.96
C ILE A 131 1.40 5.92 14.72
N LEU A 132 2.35 5.00 14.66
CA LEU A 132 3.68 5.14 15.25
C LEU A 132 4.64 5.69 14.20
N ILE A 133 5.43 6.71 14.58
CA ILE A 133 6.45 7.32 13.73
C ILE A 133 7.82 6.96 14.28
N MET A 134 8.66 6.39 13.41
CA MET A 134 10.04 6.02 13.72
C MET A 134 10.98 6.87 12.87
N GLU A 135 12.14 7.18 13.42
CA GLU A 135 13.24 7.83 12.71
C GLU A 135 14.47 6.93 12.68
N LYS A 136 15.20 6.99 11.57
CA LYS A 136 16.47 6.29 11.37
C LYS A 136 17.59 7.11 11.98
N MET A 137 18.33 6.52 12.92
CA MET A 137 19.43 7.15 13.62
C MET A 137 20.68 6.25 13.62
N GLN A 138 21.76 6.74 14.17
CA GLN A 138 22.98 5.94 14.41
C GLN A 138 23.28 5.92 15.90
N ASN A 139 23.55 4.73 16.44
CA ASN A 139 24.02 4.57 17.79
C ASN A 139 25.52 4.93 17.93
N SER A 140 26.11 4.81 19.11
CA SER A 140 27.51 5.20 19.38
C SER A 140 28.52 4.38 18.56
N SER A 141 28.17 3.16 18.13
CA SER A 141 28.99 2.31 17.28
C SER A 141 28.85 2.62 15.78
N GLY A 142 27.95 3.55 15.41
CA GLY A 142 27.63 3.90 14.02
C GLY A 142 26.66 2.94 13.35
N GLU A 143 26.03 2.05 14.10
CA GLU A 143 25.03 1.10 13.60
C GLU A 143 23.68 1.79 13.44
N ILE A 144 22.94 1.45 12.37
CA ILE A 144 21.60 2.00 12.11
C ILE A 144 20.62 1.41 13.12
N VAL A 145 19.88 2.31 13.76
CA VAL A 145 18.79 2.02 14.69
C VAL A 145 17.53 2.79 14.27
N TYR A 146 16.38 2.25 14.64
CA TYR A 146 15.10 2.92 14.42
C TYR A 146 14.50 3.28 15.78
N VAL A 147 14.18 4.56 15.95
CA VAL A 147 13.76 5.11 17.23
C VAL A 147 12.35 5.67 17.11
N PRO A 148 11.39 5.27 17.96
CA PRO A 148 10.08 5.89 18.01
C PRO A 148 10.21 7.31 18.54
N THR A 149 9.82 8.29 17.72
CA THR A 149 9.96 9.72 18.07
C THR A 149 8.63 10.42 18.22
N GLN A 150 7.57 9.89 17.61
CA GLN A 150 6.26 10.52 17.59
C GLN A 150 5.16 9.47 17.46
N GLU A 151 3.96 9.83 17.88
CA GLU A 151 2.76 9.03 17.65
C GLU A 151 1.52 9.90 17.44
N PHE A 152 0.53 9.32 16.78
CA PHE A 152 -0.84 9.84 16.74
C PHE A 152 -1.76 8.78 17.29
N THR A 153 -2.45 9.07 18.38
CA THR A 153 -3.45 8.19 18.99
C THR A 153 -4.87 8.56 18.55
N GLY A 154 -5.83 7.63 18.65
CA GLY A 154 -7.22 7.89 18.27
C GLY A 154 -7.39 8.15 16.77
N ILE A 155 -6.66 7.42 15.93
CA ILE A 155 -6.76 7.49 14.48
C ILE A 155 -7.85 6.51 14.02
N GLY A 156 -9.06 7.06 13.82
CA GLY A 156 -10.21 6.33 13.33
C GLY A 156 -10.59 5.09 14.17
N ASN A 157 -11.02 4.05 13.48
CA ASN A 157 -11.31 2.73 14.04
C ASN A 157 -10.53 1.67 13.25
N ARG A 158 -9.44 1.16 13.82
CA ARG A 158 -8.51 0.20 13.23
C ARG A 158 -7.78 0.74 12.01
N PRO A 159 -6.80 1.69 12.15
CA PRO A 159 -5.88 2.02 11.06
C PRO A 159 -5.18 0.74 10.61
N HIS A 160 -5.18 0.48 9.30
CA HIS A 160 -4.82 -0.85 8.81
C HIS A 160 -3.88 -0.85 7.61
N TYR A 161 -3.78 0.27 6.92
CA TYR A 161 -2.98 0.35 5.71
C TYR A 161 -2.42 1.75 5.51
N ILE A 162 -1.11 1.84 5.35
CA ILE A 162 -0.40 3.10 5.13
C ILE A 162 0.44 2.98 3.87
N ILE A 163 0.43 4.00 3.03
CA ILE A 163 1.40 4.19 1.95
C ILE A 163 1.91 5.62 1.95
N TYR A 164 3.07 5.83 1.38
CA TYR A 164 3.58 7.13 0.98
C TYR A 164 3.42 7.27 -0.54
N ASP A 165 2.82 8.37 -0.97
CA ASP A 165 2.73 8.75 -2.38
C ASP A 165 3.67 9.92 -2.64
N ASP A 166 4.73 9.67 -3.39
CA ASP A 166 5.80 10.63 -3.68
C ASP A 166 5.33 11.79 -4.58
N TYR A 167 4.27 11.57 -5.36
CA TYR A 167 3.72 12.61 -6.21
C TYR A 167 2.96 13.68 -5.41
N THR A 168 2.19 13.28 -4.41
CA THR A 168 1.46 14.19 -3.53
C THR A 168 2.26 14.55 -2.28
N ASP A 169 3.45 13.99 -2.10
CA ASP A 169 4.30 14.17 -0.92
C ASP A 169 3.51 13.95 0.38
N THR A 170 2.78 12.83 0.45
CA THR A 170 1.79 12.60 1.51
C THR A 170 1.75 11.13 1.92
N PHE A 171 1.69 10.89 3.22
CA PHE A 171 1.34 9.59 3.76
C PHE A 171 -0.18 9.49 3.89
N TYR A 172 -0.72 8.43 3.35
CA TYR A 172 -2.15 8.07 3.41
C TYR A 172 -2.31 6.90 4.36
N ALA A 173 -3.08 7.08 5.43
CA ALA A 173 -3.39 6.03 6.39
C ALA A 173 -4.90 5.78 6.42
N TRP A 174 -5.32 4.56 6.07
CA TRP A 174 -6.72 4.16 6.01
C TRP A 174 -7.17 3.50 7.30
N SER A 175 -8.30 3.97 7.83
CA SER A 175 -8.98 3.35 8.95
C SER A 175 -10.02 2.33 8.46
N SER A 176 -9.79 1.05 8.77
CA SER A 176 -10.47 -0.08 8.12
C SER A 176 -11.97 -0.19 8.42
N GLN A 177 -12.48 0.46 9.46
CA GLN A 177 -13.89 0.36 9.87
C GLN A 177 -14.61 1.70 9.97
N SER A 178 -13.91 2.84 9.91
CA SER A 178 -14.55 4.15 10.00
C SER A 178 -14.77 4.84 8.64
N GLY A 179 -14.29 4.22 7.55
CA GLY A 179 -14.40 4.83 6.23
C GLY A 179 -13.62 6.14 6.07
N GLU A 180 -12.54 6.31 6.85
CA GLU A 180 -11.75 7.54 6.90
C GLU A 180 -10.32 7.32 6.44
N MET A 181 -9.81 8.31 5.71
CA MET A 181 -8.42 8.44 5.32
C MET A 181 -7.77 9.60 6.06
N PHE A 182 -6.68 9.34 6.72
CA PHE A 182 -5.86 10.31 7.44
C PHE A 182 -4.61 10.61 6.62
N LEU A 183 -4.38 11.89 6.32
CA LEU A 183 -3.26 12.37 5.53
C LEU A 183 -2.23 13.03 6.45
N PHE A 184 -0.99 12.53 6.38
CA PHE A 184 0.10 13.04 7.20
C PHE A 184 1.22 13.58 6.32
N ARG A 185 1.85 14.66 6.78
CA ARG A 185 3.01 15.28 6.14
C ARG A 185 3.95 15.84 7.20
N HIS A 186 5.21 16.01 6.83
CA HIS A 186 6.18 16.83 7.56
C HIS A 186 6.66 17.98 6.69
N THR A 187 7.41 18.92 7.25
CA THR A 187 8.02 20.01 6.50
C THR A 187 9.37 19.56 5.93
N ASN A 188 9.90 20.29 4.93
CA ASN A 188 11.20 19.95 4.31
C ASN A 188 12.39 20.09 5.25
N ASP A 189 12.26 20.83 6.35
CA ASP A 189 13.32 21.12 7.31
C ASP A 189 13.16 20.41 8.66
N SER A 190 12.15 19.57 8.79
CA SER A 190 11.85 18.85 10.02
C SER A 190 11.15 17.52 9.75
N THR A 191 11.51 16.49 10.48
CA THR A 191 10.85 15.18 10.48
C THR A 191 9.56 15.16 11.32
N ARG A 192 9.22 16.28 11.96
CA ARG A 192 7.98 16.39 12.76
C ARG A 192 6.75 16.23 11.88
N MET A 193 5.99 15.17 12.17
CA MET A 193 4.77 14.84 11.43
C MET A 193 3.56 15.62 11.91
N TYR A 194 2.67 15.92 10.97
CA TYR A 194 1.40 16.61 11.19
C TYR A 194 0.27 15.87 10.48
N LEU A 195 -0.87 15.73 11.14
CA LEU A 195 -2.12 15.34 10.49
C LEU A 195 -2.67 16.57 9.77
N THR A 196 -2.66 16.54 8.45
CA THR A 196 -2.99 17.70 7.61
C THR A 196 -4.41 17.67 7.09
N LYS A 197 -4.99 16.47 6.93
CA LYS A 197 -6.35 16.32 6.39
C LYS A 197 -6.97 14.99 6.84
N VAL A 198 -8.29 15.00 7.00
CA VAL A 198 -9.10 13.78 7.11
C VAL A 198 -10.15 13.82 6.01
N LEU A 199 -10.22 12.77 5.22
CA LEU A 199 -11.20 12.57 4.17
C LEU A 199 -12.03 11.34 4.50
N SER A 200 -13.28 11.29 4.07
CA SER A 200 -14.16 10.16 4.34
C SER A 200 -14.95 9.74 3.10
N ILE A 201 -15.23 8.45 3.04
CA ILE A 201 -16.20 7.87 2.10
C ILE A 201 -17.35 7.32 2.94
N PRO A 202 -18.46 8.07 3.08
CA PRO A 202 -19.56 7.69 3.98
C PRO A 202 -20.14 6.31 3.74
N GLU A 203 -20.11 5.81 2.50
CA GLU A 203 -20.59 4.48 2.18
C GLU A 203 -19.66 3.34 2.64
N LEU A 204 -18.45 3.67 3.09
CA LEU A 204 -17.49 2.73 3.68
C LEU A 204 -17.45 2.79 5.20
N ASP A 205 -18.24 3.66 5.84
CA ASP A 205 -18.39 3.67 7.29
C ASP A 205 -19.05 2.36 7.77
N GLY A 206 -18.40 1.71 8.73
CA GLY A 206 -18.81 0.39 9.23
C GLY A 206 -18.54 -0.78 8.27
N VAL A 207 -17.97 -0.53 7.09
CA VAL A 207 -17.56 -1.57 6.14
C VAL A 207 -16.08 -1.87 6.33
N TYR A 208 -15.74 -3.15 6.52
CA TYR A 208 -14.35 -3.54 6.69
C TYR A 208 -13.59 -3.47 5.37
N VAL A 209 -12.69 -2.49 5.26
CA VAL A 209 -11.82 -2.28 4.10
C VAL A 209 -10.37 -2.39 4.57
N ARG A 210 -9.64 -3.37 4.05
CA ARG A 210 -8.29 -3.68 4.51
C ARG A 210 -7.20 -2.81 3.88
N SER A 211 -7.36 -2.45 2.60
CA SER A 211 -6.36 -1.67 1.89
C SER A 211 -6.97 -0.80 0.80
N PHE A 212 -6.12 0.03 0.24
CA PHE A 212 -6.40 0.83 -0.94
C PHE A 212 -5.18 0.86 -1.86
N THR A 213 -5.39 1.25 -3.12
CA THR A 213 -4.32 1.41 -4.11
C THR A 213 -4.50 2.73 -4.81
N ILE A 214 -3.43 3.52 -4.92
CA ILE A 214 -3.40 4.75 -5.71
C ILE A 214 -2.87 4.42 -7.10
N LEU A 215 -3.64 4.77 -8.13
CA LEU A 215 -3.25 4.66 -9.53
C LEU A 215 -3.54 5.99 -10.22
N ASP A 216 -2.50 6.72 -10.52
CA ASP A 216 -2.57 8.08 -11.04
C ASP A 216 -3.37 9.03 -10.12
N ASP A 217 -4.48 9.59 -10.60
CA ASP A 217 -5.38 10.47 -9.86
C ASP A 217 -6.60 9.74 -9.27
N ARG A 218 -6.52 8.41 -9.13
CA ARG A 218 -7.59 7.54 -8.61
C ARG A 218 -7.11 6.77 -7.40
N ILE A 219 -8.04 6.52 -6.50
CA ILE A 219 -7.85 5.64 -5.36
C ILE A 219 -8.89 4.52 -5.40
N TYR A 220 -8.45 3.28 -5.18
CA TYR A 220 -9.27 2.08 -5.22
C TYR A 220 -9.30 1.42 -3.86
N PHE A 221 -10.49 1.18 -3.32
CA PHE A 221 -10.70 0.49 -2.04
C PHE A 221 -11.27 -0.89 -2.29
N VAL A 222 -10.65 -1.93 -1.71
CA VAL A 222 -11.20 -3.28 -1.72
C VAL A 222 -12.10 -3.46 -0.49
N SER A 223 -13.39 -3.51 -0.74
CA SER A 223 -14.41 -3.41 0.30
C SER A 223 -15.02 -4.77 0.65
N GLY A 224 -15.16 -5.03 1.93
CA GLY A 224 -15.77 -6.26 2.46
C GLY A 224 -17.27 -6.42 2.18
N ASN A 225 -17.91 -5.45 1.49
CA ASN A 225 -19.30 -5.52 1.05
C ASN A 225 -19.45 -5.90 -0.43
N SER A 226 -18.54 -6.70 -0.95
CA SER A 226 -18.56 -7.23 -2.33
C SER A 226 -18.43 -6.15 -3.42
N ASN A 227 -17.68 -5.09 -3.14
CA ASN A 227 -17.42 -4.04 -4.13
C ASN A 227 -15.94 -3.60 -4.10
N ILE A 228 -15.45 -3.16 -5.26
CA ILE A 228 -14.28 -2.29 -5.34
C ILE A 228 -14.81 -0.89 -5.60
N ILE A 229 -14.41 0.05 -4.76
CA ILE A 229 -14.79 1.47 -4.87
C ILE A 229 -13.64 2.23 -5.52
N GLU A 230 -13.92 2.91 -6.61
CA GLU A 230 -13.00 3.86 -7.24
C GLU A 230 -13.44 5.27 -6.89
N ALA A 231 -12.53 6.07 -6.34
CA ALA A 231 -12.76 7.46 -6.00
C ALA A 231 -11.68 8.37 -6.61
N ASP A 232 -11.98 9.65 -6.68
CA ASP A 232 -11.00 10.68 -6.99
C ASP A 232 -10.01 10.82 -5.81
N LEU A 233 -8.71 10.84 -6.10
CA LEU A 233 -7.65 10.86 -5.07
C LEU A 233 -7.69 12.12 -4.18
N TYR A 234 -8.13 13.25 -4.72
CA TYR A 234 -8.03 14.55 -4.04
C TYR A 234 -9.29 14.93 -3.30
N THR A 235 -10.46 14.55 -3.85
CA THR A 235 -11.78 14.91 -3.31
C THR A 235 -12.43 13.76 -2.56
N PHE A 236 -12.02 12.53 -2.82
CA PHE A 236 -12.65 11.29 -2.35
C PHE A 236 -14.09 11.13 -2.83
N GLU A 237 -14.48 11.86 -3.88
CA GLU A 237 -15.75 11.61 -4.57
C GLU A 237 -15.73 10.24 -5.24
N VAL A 238 -16.74 9.43 -4.94
CA VAL A 238 -16.86 8.09 -5.54
C VAL A 238 -17.26 8.20 -7.00
N LEU A 239 -16.40 7.67 -7.86
CA LEU A 239 -16.55 7.71 -9.31
C LEU A 239 -17.20 6.45 -9.88
N ASN A 240 -16.78 5.28 -9.37
CA ASN A 240 -17.29 3.99 -9.82
C ASN A 240 -17.39 2.98 -8.68
N ARG A 241 -18.27 2.01 -8.87
CA ARG A 241 -18.40 0.82 -8.03
C ARG A 241 -18.32 -0.40 -8.93
N TYR A 242 -17.47 -1.35 -8.56
CA TYR A 242 -17.28 -2.60 -9.29
C TYR A 242 -17.73 -3.76 -8.40
N PRO A 243 -18.96 -4.28 -8.57
CA PRO A 243 -19.42 -5.43 -7.82
C PRO A 243 -18.55 -6.66 -8.09
N VAL A 244 -18.32 -7.44 -7.05
CA VAL A 244 -17.59 -8.71 -7.14
C VAL A 244 -18.47 -9.86 -6.69
N PRO A 245 -18.25 -11.10 -7.21
CA PRO A 245 -18.96 -12.29 -6.72
C PRO A 245 -18.70 -12.58 -5.25
N ASP A 246 -19.69 -13.15 -4.58
CA ASP A 246 -19.60 -13.51 -3.16
C ASP A 246 -18.40 -14.42 -2.84
N ALA A 247 -18.01 -15.27 -3.78
CA ALA A 247 -16.87 -16.19 -3.63
C ALA A 247 -15.52 -15.47 -3.44
N ILE A 248 -15.39 -14.21 -3.88
CA ILE A 248 -14.16 -13.42 -3.76
C ILE A 248 -14.38 -12.13 -2.96
N ALA A 249 -15.46 -12.02 -2.20
CA ALA A 249 -15.84 -10.79 -1.50
C ALA A 249 -14.89 -10.41 -0.35
N GLY A 250 -14.17 -11.36 0.23
CA GLY A 250 -13.17 -11.13 1.27
C GLY A 250 -11.83 -10.66 0.71
N MET A 251 -11.85 -9.68 -0.18
CA MET A 251 -10.65 -9.07 -0.76
C MET A 251 -9.79 -8.40 0.31
N ILE A 252 -8.46 -8.47 0.12
CA ILE A 252 -7.50 -7.79 1.00
C ILE A 252 -6.83 -6.62 0.28
N GLN A 253 -6.27 -6.86 -0.90
CA GLN A 253 -5.54 -5.84 -1.65
C GLN A 253 -5.81 -5.96 -3.15
N LEU A 254 -5.76 -4.84 -3.84
CA LEU A 254 -5.73 -4.72 -5.28
C LEU A 254 -4.38 -4.12 -5.70
N GLU A 255 -3.73 -4.72 -6.69
CA GLU A 255 -2.47 -4.23 -7.25
C GLU A 255 -2.55 -4.24 -8.79
N LYS A 256 -2.05 -3.19 -9.44
CA LYS A 256 -1.98 -3.12 -10.89
C LYS A 256 -0.61 -3.58 -11.36
N ILE A 257 -0.57 -4.74 -12.05
CA ILE A 257 0.65 -5.31 -12.60
C ILE A 257 0.49 -5.45 -14.11
N GLN A 258 1.24 -4.69 -14.88
CA GLN A 258 1.14 -4.63 -16.35
C GLN A 258 -0.33 -4.37 -16.80
N ASN A 259 -0.93 -5.30 -17.55
CA ASN A 259 -2.28 -5.14 -18.08
C ASN A 259 -3.39 -5.64 -17.15
N TYR A 260 -3.06 -6.21 -15.98
CA TYR A 260 -4.03 -6.82 -15.08
C TYR A 260 -4.12 -6.12 -13.73
N TYR A 261 -5.30 -6.13 -13.14
CA TYR A 261 -5.52 -5.93 -11.73
C TYR A 261 -5.43 -7.30 -11.04
N TYR A 262 -4.52 -7.43 -10.08
CA TYR A 262 -4.38 -8.58 -9.20
C TYR A 262 -5.08 -8.28 -7.88
N ILE A 263 -5.83 -9.25 -7.36
CA ILE A 263 -6.59 -9.09 -6.13
C ILE A 263 -6.30 -10.29 -5.23
N THR A 264 -5.78 -10.02 -4.03
CA THR A 264 -5.65 -11.04 -2.99
C THR A 264 -6.98 -11.20 -2.27
N VAL A 265 -7.40 -12.44 -2.06
CA VAL A 265 -8.67 -12.80 -1.46
C VAL A 265 -8.44 -13.74 -0.30
N SER A 266 -8.93 -13.38 0.89
CA SER A 266 -8.79 -14.20 2.10
C SER A 266 -9.96 -15.13 2.35
N THR A 267 -11.16 -14.71 1.95
CA THR A 267 -12.41 -15.44 2.25
C THR A 267 -13.48 -15.15 1.20
N ASP A 268 -14.56 -15.91 1.22
CA ASP A 268 -15.80 -15.49 0.59
C ASP A 268 -16.57 -14.44 1.45
N LEU A 269 -17.77 -14.07 1.01
CA LEU A 269 -18.62 -13.12 1.73
C LEU A 269 -19.02 -13.62 3.15
N THR A 270 -19.02 -14.92 3.38
CA THR A 270 -19.39 -15.55 4.67
C THR A 270 -18.20 -15.71 5.63
N GLY A 271 -16.98 -15.38 5.18
CA GLY A 271 -15.75 -15.56 5.93
C GLY A 271 -15.13 -16.96 5.78
N ASN A 272 -15.56 -17.75 4.79
CA ASN A 272 -14.99 -19.08 4.55
C ASN A 272 -13.63 -18.96 3.84
N GLN A 273 -12.57 -19.40 4.51
CA GLN A 273 -11.19 -19.33 4.06
C GLN A 273 -10.85 -20.38 2.97
N ASP A 274 -11.72 -21.34 2.69
CA ASP A 274 -11.52 -22.28 1.58
C ASP A 274 -11.59 -21.60 0.20
N PHE A 275 -12.12 -20.37 0.17
CA PHE A 275 -12.16 -19.51 -1.00
C PHE A 275 -10.96 -18.55 -1.11
N ALA A 276 -9.97 -18.66 -0.22
CA ALA A 276 -8.76 -17.86 -0.29
C ALA A 276 -8.00 -18.13 -1.60
N THR A 277 -7.69 -17.05 -2.33
CA THR A 277 -7.05 -17.17 -3.64
C THR A 277 -6.37 -15.86 -4.07
N LEU A 278 -5.61 -15.92 -5.15
CA LEU A 278 -5.11 -14.76 -5.90
C LEU A 278 -5.75 -14.77 -7.28
N ILE A 279 -6.50 -13.74 -7.60
CA ILE A 279 -7.12 -13.59 -8.93
C ILE A 279 -6.52 -12.43 -9.71
N ARG A 280 -6.72 -12.43 -11.02
CA ARG A 280 -6.41 -11.29 -11.89
C ARG A 280 -7.52 -11.03 -12.92
N VAL A 281 -7.66 -9.77 -13.31
CA VAL A 281 -8.64 -9.33 -14.31
C VAL A 281 -8.11 -8.13 -15.10
N LYS A 282 -8.39 -8.05 -16.40
CA LYS A 282 -7.98 -6.90 -17.22
C LYS A 282 -8.87 -5.68 -17.00
N ASN A 283 -10.14 -5.89 -16.71
CA ASN A 283 -11.13 -4.83 -16.51
C ASN A 283 -11.98 -5.16 -15.29
N LEU A 284 -11.99 -4.28 -14.29
CA LEU A 284 -12.75 -4.47 -13.05
C LEU A 284 -14.25 -4.70 -13.27
N LYS A 285 -14.83 -4.16 -14.36
CA LYS A 285 -16.26 -4.39 -14.72
C LYS A 285 -16.59 -5.84 -15.04
N ASP A 286 -15.59 -6.64 -15.37
CA ASP A 286 -15.81 -8.05 -15.72
C ASP A 286 -15.94 -8.94 -14.49
N LEU A 287 -15.51 -8.46 -13.31
CA LEU A 287 -15.66 -9.16 -12.02
C LEU A 287 -17.10 -9.51 -11.71
N ALA A 288 -18.04 -8.58 -11.95
CA ALA A 288 -19.48 -8.81 -11.73
C ALA A 288 -20.07 -10.00 -12.50
N LYS A 289 -19.40 -10.43 -13.59
CA LYS A 289 -19.79 -11.58 -14.41
C LYS A 289 -19.04 -12.86 -14.04
N GLY A 290 -18.13 -12.80 -13.03
CA GLY A 290 -17.23 -13.88 -12.70
C GLY A 290 -16.12 -14.11 -13.75
N ASN A 291 -15.86 -13.14 -14.61
CA ASN A 291 -14.83 -13.23 -15.65
C ASN A 291 -13.49 -12.75 -15.08
N TYR A 292 -12.82 -13.58 -14.34
CA TYR A 292 -11.47 -13.38 -13.81
C TYR A 292 -10.68 -14.69 -13.91
N GLU A 293 -9.37 -14.60 -13.80
CA GLU A 293 -8.48 -15.74 -13.79
C GLU A 293 -8.00 -15.98 -12.35
N ASP A 294 -8.11 -17.22 -11.87
CA ASP A 294 -7.45 -17.67 -10.66
C ASP A 294 -6.00 -18.02 -11.02
N VAL A 295 -5.06 -17.30 -10.41
CA VAL A 295 -3.63 -17.47 -10.66
C VAL A 295 -2.87 -18.01 -9.44
N TYR A 296 -3.57 -18.36 -8.38
CA TYR A 296 -2.97 -18.87 -7.16
C TYR A 296 -2.32 -20.25 -7.34
N ALA A 297 -2.72 -20.99 -8.35
CA ALA A 297 -2.09 -22.24 -8.73
C ALA A 297 -0.62 -22.11 -9.20
N ASN A 298 -0.14 -20.88 -9.49
CA ASN A 298 1.28 -20.62 -9.74
C ASN A 298 2.13 -20.71 -8.46
N PHE A 299 1.50 -20.70 -7.29
CA PHE A 299 2.09 -20.87 -5.97
C PHE A 299 1.69 -22.25 -5.41
N LEU A 300 2.07 -22.57 -4.17
CA LEU A 300 1.71 -23.87 -3.59
C LEU A 300 0.19 -24.05 -3.42
N GLY A 301 -0.51 -22.94 -3.15
CA GLY A 301 -1.94 -22.96 -2.85
C GLY A 301 -2.29 -23.43 -1.43
N GLY A 302 -3.53 -23.25 -1.02
CA GLY A 302 -4.03 -23.66 0.31
C GLY A 302 -3.68 -22.73 1.46
N GLY A 303 -2.92 -21.67 1.21
CA GLY A 303 -2.68 -20.57 2.14
C GLY A 303 -3.78 -19.51 2.10
N THR A 304 -3.46 -18.34 2.59
CA THR A 304 -4.30 -17.14 2.49
C THR A 304 -3.45 -16.00 1.97
N PRO A 305 -3.51 -15.70 0.67
CA PRO A 305 -2.83 -14.55 0.08
C PRO A 305 -3.23 -13.25 0.79
N TYR A 306 -2.26 -12.41 1.11
CA TYR A 306 -2.50 -11.20 1.86
C TYR A 306 -2.10 -9.95 1.09
N SER A 307 -0.83 -9.63 0.95
CA SER A 307 -0.40 -8.44 0.21
C SER A 307 0.52 -8.78 -0.95
N LEU A 308 0.48 -7.92 -1.96
CA LEU A 308 1.40 -7.88 -3.09
C LEU A 308 2.20 -6.60 -3.01
N THR A 309 3.52 -6.70 -3.00
CA THR A 309 4.41 -5.54 -3.05
C THR A 309 5.44 -5.71 -4.16
N ARG A 310 5.83 -4.59 -4.75
CA ARG A 310 6.91 -4.59 -5.72
C ARG A 310 8.20 -4.13 -5.05
N ILE A 311 9.25 -4.92 -5.19
CA ILE A 311 10.60 -4.57 -4.76
C ILE A 311 11.51 -4.78 -5.98
N ASP A 312 12.12 -3.72 -6.46
CA ASP A 312 12.93 -3.70 -7.68
C ASP A 312 12.17 -4.25 -8.91
N ASP A 313 12.59 -5.37 -9.48
CA ASP A 313 11.99 -6.03 -10.65
C ASP A 313 11.13 -7.25 -10.29
N ARG A 314 10.93 -7.52 -9.00
CA ARG A 314 10.14 -8.66 -8.51
C ARG A 314 8.91 -8.20 -7.74
N TYR A 315 7.92 -9.06 -7.70
CA TYR A 315 6.75 -8.94 -6.83
C TYR A 315 6.85 -9.93 -5.68
N TYR A 316 6.33 -9.53 -4.54
CA TYR A 316 6.31 -10.36 -3.33
C TYR A 316 4.88 -10.53 -2.88
N LEU A 317 4.49 -11.79 -2.68
CA LEU A 317 3.20 -12.16 -2.11
C LEU A 317 3.45 -12.61 -0.67
N THR A 318 2.84 -11.91 0.29
CA THR A 318 2.74 -12.44 1.66
C THR A 318 1.51 -13.31 1.77
N GLU A 319 1.61 -14.39 2.51
CA GLU A 319 0.48 -15.26 2.82
C GLU A 319 0.63 -15.90 4.21
N HIS A 320 -0.42 -16.48 4.72
CA HIS A 320 -0.40 -17.22 5.97
C HIS A 320 -1.15 -18.54 5.86
N ARG A 321 -1.12 -19.38 6.93
CA ARG A 321 -1.66 -20.73 7.01
C ARG A 321 -0.81 -21.85 6.40
N LEU A 322 0.25 -21.52 5.67
CA LEU A 322 1.19 -22.50 5.13
C LEU A 322 2.55 -22.39 5.85
N PRO A 323 2.90 -23.32 6.73
CA PRO A 323 4.21 -23.31 7.38
C PRO A 323 5.36 -23.35 6.36
N GLY A 324 6.33 -22.45 6.50
CA GLY A 324 7.49 -22.36 5.61
C GLY A 324 7.20 -21.78 4.22
N HIS A 325 6.01 -21.25 3.99
CA HIS A 325 5.59 -20.63 2.73
C HIS A 325 4.81 -19.37 3.01
N SER A 326 5.42 -18.44 3.77
CA SER A 326 4.77 -17.21 4.21
C SER A 326 5.05 -16.03 3.30
N ILE A 327 6.12 -16.07 2.51
CA ILE A 327 6.50 -15.05 1.53
C ILE A 327 7.01 -15.72 0.27
N TRP A 328 6.41 -15.33 -0.85
CA TRP A 328 6.82 -15.72 -2.19
C TRP A 328 7.41 -14.54 -2.92
N SER A 329 8.38 -14.78 -3.80
CA SER A 329 8.80 -13.81 -4.81
C SER A 329 8.52 -14.33 -6.21
N PHE A 330 8.17 -13.46 -7.15
CA PHE A 330 7.89 -13.81 -8.53
C PHE A 330 8.11 -12.64 -9.48
N ARG A 331 8.14 -12.94 -10.78
CA ARG A 331 8.11 -11.92 -11.84
C ARG A 331 6.84 -12.01 -12.65
N VAL A 332 6.53 -10.93 -13.36
CA VAL A 332 5.48 -10.92 -14.38
C VAL A 332 6.11 -10.47 -15.69
N GLU A 333 6.15 -11.38 -16.67
CA GLU A 333 6.72 -11.13 -17.99
C GLU A 333 5.67 -11.38 -19.06
N ASN A 334 5.37 -10.37 -19.87
CA ASN A 334 4.33 -10.45 -20.90
C ASN A 334 2.96 -10.90 -20.34
N ASP A 335 2.58 -10.36 -19.20
CA ASP A 335 1.36 -10.70 -18.44
C ASP A 335 1.37 -12.10 -17.77
N GLU A 336 2.44 -12.89 -17.89
CA GLU A 336 2.53 -14.23 -17.28
C GLU A 336 3.37 -14.20 -15.99
N ILE A 337 2.91 -14.92 -14.96
CA ILE A 337 3.67 -15.13 -13.72
C ILE A 337 4.80 -16.11 -14.01
N THR A 338 6.02 -15.72 -13.68
CA THR A 338 7.24 -16.49 -13.90
C THR A 338 8.15 -16.42 -12.68
N ASP A 339 9.14 -17.30 -12.63
CA ASP A 339 10.23 -17.25 -11.65
C ASP A 339 9.73 -17.18 -10.20
N VAL A 340 8.78 -18.09 -9.87
CA VAL A 340 8.15 -18.17 -8.54
C VAL A 340 9.05 -18.91 -7.57
N GLU A 341 9.40 -18.28 -6.46
CA GLU A 341 10.29 -18.81 -5.43
C GLU A 341 9.70 -18.58 -4.04
N ALA A 342 9.76 -19.58 -3.16
CA ALA A 342 9.47 -19.38 -1.73
C ALA A 342 10.67 -18.69 -1.06
N VAL A 343 10.39 -17.61 -0.32
CA VAL A 343 11.42 -16.85 0.41
C VAL A 343 11.45 -17.27 1.87
N TYR A 344 10.28 -17.34 2.55
CA TYR A 344 10.11 -17.76 3.94
C TYR A 344 8.89 -18.63 4.12
#